data_a442a1e70c355d7c639b97e87684d146
#
_entry.id   a442a1e70c355d7c639b97e87684d146
#
_cell.length_a   1.000
_cell.length_b   1.000
_cell.length_c   1.000
_cell.angle_alpha   90.00
_cell.angle_beta   90.00
_cell.angle_gamma   90.00
#
_symmetry.space_group_name_H-M   'P 1'
#
loop_
_entity.id
_entity.type
_entity.pdbx_description
1 polymer ?
#
loop_
_entity_poly.entity_id
_entity_poly.type
_entity_poly.pdbx_seq_one_letter_code
_entity_poly.pdbx_strand_id
1 'polypeptide(L)'
;MKAGKVRKKVLALLLAGTAILGLTGGGTMQVEAAGQENAYVDTSSYEQLYKLYEDYFKLGIACQAMDHWNDPTAEIGNQEKEELINRMFNSMTFGNELKPAYNFDASSENLFKVDFAAEEMLEWAKENNMKVRGHVLVWHSQVDPSIFAIDYQAYADGKLTKSDTAKLDEECLVDREELLARLKRYIYGVLEYTYKNGYADVIYAWDVVNEAADENQYDGLRRSYWYQIIGPDYLYYAFLYAREAETLYAKQYASLYGLDADTDDLSSIQPKLFYNDYNEWFGSRSDAIIHFLTEEPWNENHEKVKSSVINPDGDGTIYGDGLLDGIGMQGHLDDTQNIEQYMIALEKYNAAVPELHITELDMDVPEQTI
;
A
#
# COMPACT_ATOMS: atom_id res chain seq x y z
N MET A 1 11.58 28.91 1.01
CA MET A 1 10.20 28.98 0.45
C MET A 1 9.47 27.64 0.45
N LYS A 2 10.17 26.48 0.38
CA LYS A 2 9.54 25.15 0.40
C LYS A 2 8.94 24.76 1.77
N ALA A 3 9.63 25.06 2.87
CA ALA A 3 9.16 24.72 4.22
C ALA A 3 7.81 25.36 4.61
N GLY A 4 7.54 26.57 4.13
CA GLY A 4 6.27 27.25 4.44
C GLY A 4 5.04 26.66 3.73
N LYS A 5 5.24 26.00 2.57
CA LYS A 5 4.15 25.32 1.84
C LYS A 5 3.80 23.96 2.47
N VAL A 6 4.84 23.24 2.96
CA VAL A 6 4.64 21.95 3.63
C VAL A 6 3.92 22.15 4.97
N ARG A 7 4.35 23.13 5.79
CA ARG A 7 3.64 23.44 7.05
C ARG A 7 2.16 23.78 6.84
N LYS A 8 1.81 24.46 5.73
CA LYS A 8 0.40 24.74 5.41
C LYS A 8 -0.37 23.49 4.99
N LYS A 9 0.25 22.56 4.24
CA LYS A 9 -0.38 21.32 3.82
C LYS A 9 -0.61 20.36 4.99
N VAL A 10 0.39 20.20 5.84
CA VAL A 10 0.31 19.35 7.04
C VAL A 10 -0.68 19.93 8.07
N LEU A 11 -0.70 21.26 8.24
CA LEU A 11 -1.67 21.92 9.13
C LEU A 11 -3.10 21.78 8.60
N ALA A 12 -3.30 21.72 7.28
CA ALA A 12 -4.61 21.45 6.68
C ALA A 12 -5.11 20.03 6.97
N LEU A 13 -4.21 19.04 6.97
CA LEU A 13 -4.54 17.66 7.33
C LEU A 13 -5.03 17.54 8.78
N LEU A 14 -4.33 18.20 9.71
CA LEU A 14 -4.70 18.20 11.13
C LEU A 14 -5.97 18.99 11.42
N LEU A 15 -6.18 20.10 10.70
CA LEU A 15 -7.41 20.89 10.82
C LEU A 15 -8.61 20.16 10.21
N ALA A 16 -8.40 19.27 9.23
CA ALA A 16 -9.47 18.43 8.69
C ALA A 16 -9.95 17.40 9.71
N GLY A 17 -9.02 16.73 10.42
CA GLY A 17 -9.38 15.82 11.51
C GLY A 17 -10.09 16.54 12.67
N THR A 18 -9.69 17.76 13.01
CA THR A 18 -10.33 18.59 14.06
C THR A 18 -11.59 19.30 13.58
N ALA A 19 -11.77 19.59 12.29
CA ALA A 19 -13.00 20.20 11.77
C ALA A 19 -14.18 19.22 11.75
N ILE A 20 -13.92 17.91 11.61
CA ILE A 20 -14.95 16.88 11.78
C ILE A 20 -15.45 16.83 13.24
N LEU A 21 -14.56 17.12 14.21
CA LEU A 21 -14.91 17.22 15.63
C LEU A 21 -15.45 18.61 16.03
N GLY A 22 -15.22 19.66 15.23
CA GLY A 22 -15.58 21.05 15.54
C GLY A 22 -16.95 21.52 15.00
N LEU A 23 -17.64 20.74 14.19
CA LEU A 23 -18.98 21.06 13.67
C LEU A 23 -20.13 20.61 14.57
N THR A 24 -19.83 20.07 15.75
CA THR A 24 -20.85 19.87 16.79
C THR A 24 -21.04 21.18 17.56
N GLY A 25 -21.70 22.14 16.94
CA GLY A 25 -22.27 23.29 17.62
C GLY A 25 -23.26 22.82 18.69
N GLY A 26 -23.01 23.23 19.95
CA GLY A 26 -23.67 22.88 21.19
C GLY A 26 -25.14 22.49 21.12
N GLY A 27 -25.39 21.23 21.04
CA GLY A 27 -26.62 20.58 21.35
C GLY A 27 -26.26 19.21 21.93
N THR A 28 -26.57 19.01 23.22
CA THR A 28 -26.48 17.70 23.86
C THR A 28 -27.36 16.72 23.11
N MET A 29 -26.83 15.96 22.16
CA MET A 29 -27.49 14.75 21.68
C MET A 29 -27.31 13.68 22.77
N GLN A 30 -28.37 13.41 23.51
CA GLN A 30 -28.49 12.13 24.20
C GLN A 30 -28.70 11.06 23.15
N VAL A 31 -27.66 10.26 22.89
CA VAL A 31 -27.82 9.03 22.12
C VAL A 31 -28.45 8.01 23.05
N GLU A 32 -29.77 7.80 22.96
CA GLU A 32 -30.41 6.64 23.53
C GLU A 32 -29.99 5.41 22.74
N ALA A 33 -29.13 4.61 23.32
CA ALA A 33 -28.76 3.29 22.81
C ALA A 33 -29.92 2.32 23.06
N ALA A 34 -30.82 2.18 22.09
CA ALA A 34 -31.68 0.99 21.95
C ALA A 34 -32.42 1.01 20.61
N GLY A 35 -32.04 0.13 19.70
CA GLY A 35 -32.97 -0.47 18.72
C GLY A 35 -33.59 0.46 17.69
N GLN A 36 -32.83 1.40 17.12
CA GLN A 36 -33.21 2.04 15.86
C GLN A 36 -32.47 1.40 14.72
N GLU A 37 -33.21 0.90 13.73
CA GLU A 37 -32.73 0.71 12.38
C GLU A 37 -31.92 1.96 12.02
N ASN A 38 -30.68 1.79 11.51
CA ASN A 38 -29.84 2.90 11.08
C ASN A 38 -30.64 3.74 10.08
N ALA A 39 -31.16 4.86 10.53
CA ALA A 39 -31.86 5.76 9.64
C ALA A 39 -30.87 6.30 8.63
N TYR A 40 -31.07 6.00 7.36
CA TYR A 40 -30.30 6.58 6.25
C TYR A 40 -30.27 8.10 6.41
N VAL A 41 -29.08 8.65 6.54
CA VAL A 41 -28.88 10.09 6.57
C VAL A 41 -28.71 10.58 5.15
N ASP A 42 -29.71 11.33 4.65
CA ASP A 42 -29.59 11.99 3.36
C ASP A 42 -28.46 13.03 3.41
N THR A 43 -27.34 12.68 2.80
CA THR A 43 -26.16 13.52 2.70
C THR A 43 -26.10 14.31 1.39
N SER A 44 -27.15 14.29 0.56
CA SER A 44 -27.18 14.91 -0.78
C SER A 44 -26.93 16.42 -0.74
N SER A 45 -27.27 17.07 0.39
CA SER A 45 -27.04 18.50 0.60
C SER A 45 -25.63 18.87 1.08
N TYR A 46 -24.82 17.87 1.45
CA TYR A 46 -23.46 18.12 1.92
C TYR A 46 -22.52 18.35 0.74
N GLU A 47 -21.54 19.23 0.93
CA GLU A 47 -20.46 19.43 -0.04
C GLU A 47 -19.65 18.13 -0.20
N GLN A 48 -19.19 17.88 -1.43
CA GLN A 48 -18.37 16.69 -1.72
C GLN A 48 -17.04 16.82 -1.00
N LEU A 49 -16.76 15.91 -0.08
CA LEU A 49 -15.63 16.03 0.84
C LEU A 49 -14.29 16.08 0.11
N TYR A 50 -14.09 15.25 -0.93
CA TYR A 50 -12.84 15.27 -1.69
C TYR A 50 -12.59 16.59 -2.41
N LYS A 51 -13.66 17.31 -2.83
CA LYS A 51 -13.53 18.60 -3.51
C LYS A 51 -13.00 19.71 -2.61
N LEU A 52 -13.25 19.63 -1.32
CA LEU A 52 -12.69 20.58 -0.35
C LEU A 52 -11.15 20.48 -0.25
N TYR A 53 -10.61 19.33 -0.64
CA TYR A 53 -9.18 19.02 -0.49
C TYR A 53 -8.46 18.71 -1.81
N GLU A 54 -9.15 18.73 -2.97
CA GLU A 54 -8.59 18.29 -4.26
C GLU A 54 -7.33 19.05 -4.70
N ASP A 55 -7.18 20.31 -4.26
CA ASP A 55 -5.97 21.11 -4.52
C ASP A 55 -4.76 20.67 -3.67
N TYR A 56 -4.95 19.79 -2.68
CA TYR A 56 -3.93 19.40 -1.72
C TYR A 56 -3.59 17.93 -1.79
N PHE A 57 -4.59 17.05 -1.84
CA PHE A 57 -4.43 15.59 -1.83
C PHE A 57 -5.69 14.88 -2.34
N LYS A 58 -5.55 13.60 -2.70
CA LYS A 58 -6.69 12.72 -2.91
C LYS A 58 -7.24 12.27 -1.57
N LEU A 59 -8.56 12.26 -1.43
CA LEU A 59 -9.23 11.70 -0.27
C LEU A 59 -9.72 10.30 -0.62
N GLY A 60 -9.18 9.30 0.10
CA GLY A 60 -9.46 7.88 -0.13
C GLY A 60 -10.29 7.25 0.98
N ILE A 61 -10.81 6.07 0.66
CA ILE A 61 -11.51 5.19 1.59
C ILE A 61 -11.05 3.74 1.38
N ALA A 62 -10.98 2.94 2.45
CA ALA A 62 -10.81 1.50 2.35
C ALA A 62 -12.16 0.85 2.01
N CYS A 63 -12.17 -0.08 1.06
CA CYS A 63 -13.36 -0.81 0.63
C CYS A 63 -13.09 -2.30 0.49
N GLN A 64 -14.15 -3.09 0.65
CA GLN A 64 -14.19 -4.53 0.38
C GLN A 64 -15.38 -4.85 -0.53
N ALA A 65 -15.29 -5.94 -1.28
CA ALA A 65 -16.39 -6.43 -2.09
C ALA A 65 -17.28 -7.39 -1.29
N MET A 66 -18.60 -7.25 -1.42
CA MET A 66 -19.59 -8.08 -0.71
C MET A 66 -19.40 -9.58 -0.93
N ASP A 67 -19.08 -9.97 -2.16
CA ASP A 67 -19.04 -11.38 -2.53
C ASP A 67 -17.76 -12.09 -2.07
N HIS A 68 -16.71 -11.35 -1.72
CA HIS A 68 -15.44 -11.94 -1.30
C HIS A 68 -15.58 -12.84 -0.06
N TRP A 69 -16.35 -12.37 0.92
CA TRP A 69 -16.51 -13.05 2.21
C TRP A 69 -17.97 -13.37 2.57
N ASN A 70 -18.94 -13.21 1.67
CA ASN A 70 -20.36 -13.13 2.01
C ASN A 70 -20.62 -12.06 3.09
N ASP A 71 -19.89 -10.96 3.05
CA ASP A 71 -19.95 -9.92 4.06
C ASP A 71 -20.99 -8.85 3.67
N PRO A 72 -22.17 -8.84 4.32
CA PRO A 72 -23.20 -7.83 4.02
C PRO A 72 -22.80 -6.43 4.49
N THR A 73 -21.68 -6.30 5.19
CA THR A 73 -21.14 -5.00 5.62
C THR A 73 -20.15 -4.39 4.65
N ALA A 74 -19.72 -5.14 3.64
CA ALA A 74 -18.82 -4.63 2.60
C ALA A 74 -19.40 -3.44 1.84
N GLU A 75 -18.54 -2.66 1.24
CA GLU A 75 -18.88 -1.39 0.59
C GLU A 75 -19.33 -1.61 -0.86
N ILE A 76 -18.52 -2.33 -1.64
CA ILE A 76 -18.79 -2.59 -3.06
C ILE A 76 -19.77 -3.78 -3.18
N GLY A 77 -20.79 -3.61 -4.00
CA GLY A 77 -21.98 -4.46 -4.06
C GLY A 77 -23.15 -3.93 -3.22
N ASN A 78 -22.96 -2.87 -2.42
CA ASN A 78 -24.01 -2.17 -1.70
C ASN A 78 -24.27 -0.79 -2.32
N GLN A 79 -25.38 -0.65 -3.04
CA GLN A 79 -25.69 0.55 -3.80
C GLN A 79 -25.67 1.85 -2.96
N GLU A 80 -26.22 1.82 -1.73
CA GLU A 80 -26.26 3.03 -0.89
C GLU A 80 -24.86 3.47 -0.46
N LYS A 81 -23.99 2.51 -0.14
CA LYS A 81 -22.60 2.79 0.21
C LYS A 81 -21.82 3.28 -1.02
N GLU A 82 -21.99 2.64 -2.17
CA GLU A 82 -21.34 3.04 -3.42
C GLU A 82 -21.70 4.47 -3.83
N GLU A 83 -22.97 4.85 -3.72
CA GLU A 83 -23.42 6.23 -4.00
C GLU A 83 -22.75 7.24 -3.04
N LEU A 84 -22.59 6.90 -1.77
CA LEU A 84 -21.91 7.73 -0.78
C LEU A 84 -20.41 7.84 -1.08
N ILE A 85 -19.74 6.70 -1.38
CA ILE A 85 -18.33 6.63 -1.69
C ILE A 85 -18.02 7.48 -2.92
N ASN A 86 -18.73 7.25 -3.99
CA ASN A 86 -18.53 7.96 -5.27
C ASN A 86 -18.76 9.49 -5.13
N ARG A 87 -19.59 9.89 -4.19
CA ARG A 87 -19.85 11.29 -3.93
C ARG A 87 -18.80 11.95 -3.03
N MET A 88 -18.24 11.23 -2.05
CA MET A 88 -17.42 11.81 -1.00
C MET A 88 -15.91 11.62 -1.19
N PHE A 89 -15.51 10.61 -1.97
CA PHE A 89 -14.11 10.24 -2.15
C PHE A 89 -13.73 10.26 -3.63
N ASN A 90 -12.44 10.37 -3.91
CA ASN A 90 -11.87 10.31 -5.27
C ASN A 90 -10.75 9.26 -5.41
N SER A 91 -10.52 8.48 -4.35
CA SER A 91 -9.64 7.32 -4.37
C SER A 91 -10.11 6.25 -3.38
N MET A 92 -9.65 5.02 -3.60
CA MET A 92 -9.92 3.90 -2.72
C MET A 92 -8.71 2.96 -2.61
N THR A 93 -8.65 2.21 -1.52
CA THR A 93 -7.72 1.10 -1.32
C THR A 93 -8.54 -0.15 -1.01
N PHE A 94 -8.21 -1.28 -1.65
CA PHE A 94 -8.91 -2.55 -1.38
C PHE A 94 -8.44 -3.13 -0.05
N GLY A 95 -9.37 -3.57 0.78
CA GLY A 95 -9.08 -4.09 2.11
C GLY A 95 -8.21 -5.35 2.07
N ASN A 96 -8.54 -6.28 1.14
CA ASN A 96 -7.84 -7.55 1.02
C ASN A 96 -7.58 -8.00 -0.42
N GLU A 97 -8.42 -7.62 -1.36
CA GLU A 97 -8.61 -8.27 -2.64
C GLU A 97 -7.37 -8.22 -3.56
N LEU A 98 -6.48 -7.22 -3.40
CA LEU A 98 -5.20 -7.14 -4.14
C LEU A 98 -4.01 -7.74 -3.39
N LYS A 99 -4.19 -8.32 -2.20
CA LYS A 99 -3.09 -8.91 -1.43
C LYS A 99 -2.60 -10.23 -2.05
N PRO A 100 -1.30 -10.56 -1.90
CA PRO A 100 -0.72 -11.77 -2.51
C PRO A 100 -1.40 -13.08 -2.08
N ALA A 101 -1.98 -13.15 -0.87
CA ALA A 101 -2.68 -14.34 -0.41
C ALA A 101 -3.89 -14.74 -1.28
N TYR A 102 -4.45 -13.79 -2.02
CA TYR A 102 -5.63 -13.99 -2.85
C TYR A 102 -5.30 -14.09 -4.34
N ASN A 103 -4.17 -13.50 -4.74
CA ASN A 103 -3.80 -13.35 -6.14
C ASN A 103 -2.58 -14.20 -6.56
N PHE A 104 -1.91 -14.87 -5.61
CA PHE A 104 -0.83 -15.80 -5.95
C PHE A 104 -1.42 -17.12 -6.47
N ASP A 105 -0.97 -17.55 -7.65
CA ASP A 105 -1.36 -18.82 -8.27
C ASP A 105 -0.13 -19.58 -8.78
N ALA A 106 0.27 -20.61 -8.04
CA ALA A 106 1.40 -21.47 -8.38
C ALA A 106 1.22 -22.21 -9.72
N SER A 107 -0.01 -22.33 -10.21
CA SER A 107 -0.32 -23.02 -11.47
C SER A 107 -0.19 -22.12 -12.69
N SER A 108 -0.17 -20.78 -12.50
CA SER A 108 -0.03 -19.84 -13.61
C SER A 108 1.45 -19.60 -13.97
N GLU A 109 1.71 -19.30 -15.24
CA GLU A 109 3.08 -19.07 -15.74
C GLU A 109 3.77 -17.92 -15.03
N ASN A 110 3.02 -16.85 -14.73
CA ASN A 110 3.51 -15.65 -14.06
C ASN A 110 3.22 -15.62 -12.54
N LEU A 111 2.79 -16.76 -11.97
CA LEU A 111 2.45 -16.91 -10.54
C LEU A 111 1.33 -15.98 -10.04
N PHE A 112 0.55 -15.43 -10.96
CA PHE A 112 -0.52 -14.49 -10.66
C PHE A 112 -1.82 -14.90 -11.35
N LYS A 113 -2.90 -14.75 -10.61
CA LYS A 113 -4.28 -14.81 -11.11
C LYS A 113 -5.10 -13.82 -10.29
N VAL A 114 -5.72 -12.87 -10.97
CA VAL A 114 -6.58 -11.91 -10.27
C VAL A 114 -7.71 -12.62 -9.53
N ASP A 115 -7.92 -12.24 -8.30
CA ASP A 115 -9.12 -12.62 -7.55
C ASP A 115 -10.35 -11.96 -8.18
N PHE A 116 -11.48 -12.69 -8.24
CA PHE A 116 -12.69 -12.19 -8.91
C PHE A 116 -13.22 -10.91 -8.27
N ALA A 117 -13.11 -10.79 -6.93
CA ALA A 117 -13.56 -9.61 -6.23
C ALA A 117 -12.63 -8.40 -6.50
N ALA A 118 -11.32 -8.64 -6.66
CA ALA A 118 -10.39 -7.59 -7.08
C ALA A 118 -10.72 -7.07 -8.48
N GLU A 119 -11.06 -7.98 -9.40
CA GLU A 119 -11.46 -7.60 -10.76
C GLU A 119 -12.76 -6.78 -10.75
N GLU A 120 -13.79 -7.21 -10.01
CA GLU A 120 -15.05 -6.46 -9.84
C GLU A 120 -14.82 -5.05 -9.28
N MET A 121 -13.99 -4.93 -8.23
CA MET A 121 -13.66 -3.63 -7.62
C MET A 121 -12.87 -2.72 -8.57
N LEU A 122 -11.96 -3.27 -9.39
CA LEU A 122 -11.23 -2.50 -10.40
C LEU A 122 -12.17 -2.00 -11.52
N GLU A 123 -13.10 -2.84 -11.97
CA GLU A 123 -14.13 -2.44 -12.94
C GLU A 123 -15.03 -1.34 -12.37
N TRP A 124 -15.51 -1.52 -11.14
CA TRP A 124 -16.30 -0.49 -10.46
C TRP A 124 -15.54 0.84 -10.33
N ALA A 125 -14.29 0.80 -9.90
CA ALA A 125 -13.45 1.99 -9.78
C ALA A 125 -13.28 2.71 -11.12
N LYS A 126 -13.04 1.95 -12.18
CA LYS A 126 -12.90 2.47 -13.55
C LYS A 126 -14.18 3.14 -14.05
N GLU A 127 -15.32 2.47 -13.88
CA GLU A 127 -16.64 2.98 -14.30
C GLU A 127 -17.04 4.26 -13.56
N ASN A 128 -16.64 4.39 -12.29
CA ASN A 128 -16.94 5.54 -11.45
C ASN A 128 -15.83 6.60 -11.42
N ASN A 129 -14.82 6.48 -12.27
CA ASN A 129 -13.66 7.39 -12.30
C ASN A 129 -12.96 7.53 -10.93
N MET A 130 -13.02 6.48 -10.12
CA MET A 130 -12.35 6.36 -8.84
C MET A 130 -10.89 5.92 -9.06
N LYS A 131 -9.95 6.55 -8.37
CA LYS A 131 -8.55 6.12 -8.40
C LYS A 131 -8.30 5.04 -7.35
N VAL A 132 -7.41 4.11 -7.65
CA VAL A 132 -7.07 3.01 -6.75
C VAL A 132 -5.63 3.13 -6.29
N ARG A 133 -5.42 2.95 -4.99
CA ARG A 133 -4.13 2.71 -4.40
C ARG A 133 -3.95 1.20 -4.27
N GLY A 134 -3.05 0.62 -5.07
CA GLY A 134 -2.78 -0.81 -5.09
C GLY A 134 -2.07 -1.25 -3.79
N HIS A 135 -2.66 -2.16 -3.06
CA HIS A 135 -2.14 -2.68 -1.81
C HIS A 135 -2.26 -4.21 -1.82
N VAL A 136 -1.21 -4.97 -1.92
CA VAL A 136 0.22 -4.72 -1.86
C VAL A 136 0.96 -5.74 -2.75
N LEU A 137 2.13 -5.41 -3.29
CA LEU A 137 2.89 -6.37 -4.09
C LEU A 137 3.68 -7.36 -3.21
N VAL A 138 4.35 -6.88 -2.15
CA VAL A 138 5.20 -7.69 -1.27
C VAL A 138 4.92 -7.38 0.20
N TRP A 139 4.53 -8.41 0.94
CA TRP A 139 4.28 -8.31 2.37
C TRP A 139 4.70 -9.61 3.08
N HIS A 140 5.06 -9.54 4.36
CA HIS A 140 5.36 -10.71 5.18
C HIS A 140 4.11 -11.42 5.71
N SER A 141 2.98 -10.72 5.72
CA SER A 141 1.65 -11.17 6.12
C SER A 141 0.74 -11.28 4.89
N GLN A 142 -0.35 -12.01 4.97
CA GLN A 142 -1.31 -12.24 3.89
C GLN A 142 -0.66 -12.51 2.51
N VAL A 143 0.38 -13.35 2.54
CA VAL A 143 1.05 -13.90 1.36
C VAL A 143 0.87 -15.40 1.36
N ASP A 144 0.68 -16.02 0.18
CA ASP A 144 0.59 -17.48 0.09
C ASP A 144 1.97 -18.09 0.40
N PRO A 145 2.13 -18.86 1.48
CA PRO A 145 3.43 -19.38 1.87
C PRO A 145 4.03 -20.38 0.87
N SER A 146 3.24 -20.89 -0.07
CA SER A 146 3.75 -21.75 -1.14
C SER A 146 4.75 -21.02 -2.05
N ILE A 147 4.76 -19.69 -2.08
CA ILE A 147 5.76 -18.90 -2.81
C ILE A 147 7.19 -19.18 -2.30
N PHE A 148 7.33 -19.52 -1.02
CA PHE A 148 8.61 -19.82 -0.35
C PHE A 148 8.98 -21.30 -0.38
N ALA A 149 8.05 -22.18 -0.77
CA ALA A 149 8.23 -23.62 -0.70
C ALA A 149 8.80 -24.22 -2.00
N ILE A 150 9.71 -25.21 -1.86
CA ILE A 150 10.22 -26.00 -2.99
C ILE A 150 9.07 -26.72 -3.71
N ASP A 151 8.12 -27.24 -2.94
CA ASP A 151 7.00 -28.01 -3.44
C ASP A 151 5.67 -27.36 -3.06
N TYR A 152 5.02 -26.73 -4.03
CA TYR A 152 3.68 -26.15 -3.86
C TYR A 152 2.63 -27.21 -3.42
N GLN A 153 2.83 -28.48 -3.77
CA GLN A 153 1.92 -29.57 -3.39
C GLN A 153 1.98 -29.84 -1.88
N ALA A 154 3.13 -29.64 -1.23
CA ALA A 154 3.25 -29.80 0.21
C ALA A 154 2.30 -28.88 0.98
N TYR A 155 2.01 -27.71 0.42
CA TYR A 155 0.99 -26.81 0.93
C TYR A 155 -0.43 -27.36 0.74
N ALA A 156 -0.75 -27.82 -0.45
CA ALA A 156 -2.06 -28.42 -0.75
C ALA A 156 -2.31 -29.70 0.09
N ASP A 157 -1.24 -30.45 0.43
CA ASP A 157 -1.30 -31.61 1.32
C ASP A 157 -1.43 -31.26 2.81
N GLY A 158 -1.53 -29.96 3.16
CA GLY A 158 -1.66 -29.49 4.53
C GLY A 158 -0.39 -29.56 5.37
N LYS A 159 0.76 -29.79 4.76
CA LYS A 159 2.08 -29.72 5.45
C LYS A 159 2.51 -28.28 5.70
N LEU A 160 2.01 -27.35 4.89
CA LEU A 160 2.20 -25.92 5.05
C LEU A 160 0.82 -25.28 5.26
N THR A 161 0.73 -24.22 6.03
CA THR A 161 -0.54 -23.52 6.32
C THR A 161 -0.50 -22.09 5.81
N LYS A 162 -1.68 -21.53 5.44
CA LYS A 162 -1.82 -20.11 5.09
C LYS A 162 -1.71 -19.18 6.30
N SER A 163 -1.26 -19.68 7.44
CA SER A 163 -1.07 -18.84 8.63
C SER A 163 0.18 -17.99 8.47
N ASP A 164 0.07 -16.69 8.71
CA ASP A 164 1.19 -15.74 8.75
C ASP A 164 2.26 -16.15 9.79
N THR A 165 1.87 -16.97 10.75
CA THR A 165 2.73 -17.51 11.81
C THR A 165 3.29 -18.89 11.48
N ALA A 166 2.95 -19.48 10.33
CA ALA A 166 3.45 -20.80 9.96
C ALA A 166 4.97 -20.74 9.78
N LYS A 167 5.67 -21.52 10.62
CA LYS A 167 7.09 -21.79 10.39
C LYS A 167 7.19 -22.85 9.31
N LEU A 168 7.76 -22.47 8.18
CA LEU A 168 8.18 -23.42 7.17
C LEU A 168 9.47 -24.09 7.68
N ASP A 169 9.56 -25.41 7.58
CA ASP A 169 10.81 -26.11 7.84
C ASP A 169 11.86 -25.65 6.82
N GLU A 170 13.07 -25.36 7.26
CA GLU A 170 14.15 -24.87 6.38
C GLU A 170 14.39 -25.77 5.17
N GLU A 171 14.20 -27.09 5.34
CA GLU A 171 14.33 -28.09 4.27
C GLU A 171 13.27 -27.94 3.16
N CYS A 172 12.19 -27.22 3.43
CA CYS A 172 11.12 -26.97 2.49
C CYS A 172 11.26 -25.64 1.74
N LEU A 173 12.22 -24.79 2.10
CA LEU A 173 12.38 -23.47 1.52
C LEU A 173 13.15 -23.54 0.19
N VAL A 174 12.72 -22.71 -0.76
CA VAL A 174 13.48 -22.46 -1.99
C VAL A 174 14.77 -21.70 -1.68
N ASP A 175 15.72 -21.78 -2.58
CA ASP A 175 16.92 -20.97 -2.49
C ASP A 175 16.66 -19.51 -2.93
N ARG A 176 17.67 -18.67 -2.71
CA ARG A 176 17.63 -17.24 -3.06
C ARG A 176 17.32 -16.97 -4.53
N GLU A 177 17.96 -17.72 -5.44
CA GLU A 177 17.82 -17.49 -6.88
C GLU A 177 16.37 -17.79 -7.34
N GLU A 178 15.84 -18.90 -6.87
CA GLU A 178 14.47 -19.29 -7.17
C GLU A 178 13.46 -18.28 -6.58
N LEU A 179 13.65 -17.82 -5.33
CA LEU A 179 12.71 -16.86 -4.74
C LEU A 179 12.77 -15.49 -5.44
N LEU A 180 13.94 -15.04 -5.86
CA LEU A 180 14.06 -13.82 -6.68
C LEU A 180 13.35 -13.99 -8.03
N ALA A 181 13.47 -15.15 -8.67
CA ALA A 181 12.78 -15.44 -9.91
C ALA A 181 11.24 -15.46 -9.71
N ARG A 182 10.76 -16.02 -8.60
CA ARG A 182 9.33 -16.03 -8.24
C ARG A 182 8.81 -14.63 -7.95
N LEU A 183 9.54 -13.84 -7.18
CA LEU A 183 9.22 -12.46 -6.87
C LEU A 183 9.08 -11.63 -8.15
N LYS A 184 10.05 -11.76 -9.06
CA LYS A 184 9.99 -11.08 -10.36
C LYS A 184 8.76 -11.49 -11.16
N ARG A 185 8.54 -12.79 -11.31
CA ARG A 185 7.38 -13.32 -12.07
C ARG A 185 6.06 -12.82 -11.51
N TYR A 186 5.89 -12.84 -10.19
CA TYR A 186 4.67 -12.39 -9.53
C TYR A 186 4.42 -10.90 -9.75
N ILE A 187 5.41 -10.04 -9.46
CA ILE A 187 5.29 -8.58 -9.66
C ILE A 187 4.98 -8.25 -11.12
N TYR A 188 5.68 -8.90 -12.05
CA TYR A 188 5.42 -8.71 -13.48
C TYR A 188 4.02 -9.17 -13.86
N GLY A 189 3.53 -10.28 -13.30
CA GLY A 189 2.19 -10.78 -13.54
C GLY A 189 1.10 -9.82 -13.08
N VAL A 190 1.24 -9.26 -11.86
CA VAL A 190 0.32 -8.27 -11.33
C VAL A 190 0.27 -7.03 -12.23
N LEU A 191 1.44 -6.46 -12.54
CA LEU A 191 1.51 -5.23 -13.32
C LEU A 191 1.07 -5.46 -14.78
N GLU A 192 1.48 -6.56 -15.43
CA GLU A 192 0.99 -6.88 -16.78
C GLU A 192 -0.53 -6.93 -16.82
N TYR A 193 -1.15 -7.59 -15.83
CA TYR A 193 -2.60 -7.68 -15.76
C TYR A 193 -3.25 -6.30 -15.72
N THR A 194 -2.74 -5.39 -14.87
CA THR A 194 -3.31 -4.04 -14.75
C THR A 194 -3.21 -3.25 -16.05
N TYR A 195 -2.07 -3.31 -16.72
CA TYR A 195 -1.89 -2.62 -18.00
C TYR A 195 -2.74 -3.21 -19.12
N LYS A 196 -2.71 -4.52 -19.26
CA LYS A 196 -3.38 -5.26 -20.33
C LYS A 196 -4.91 -5.14 -20.30
N ASN A 197 -5.49 -5.00 -19.11
CA ASN A 197 -6.94 -4.91 -18.91
C ASN A 197 -7.44 -3.46 -18.75
N GLY A 198 -6.57 -2.48 -18.95
CA GLY A 198 -6.97 -1.07 -18.96
C GLY A 198 -7.20 -0.49 -17.57
N TYR A 199 -6.41 -0.91 -16.57
CA TYR A 199 -6.46 -0.39 -15.21
C TYR A 199 -5.24 0.46 -14.82
N ALA A 200 -4.25 0.63 -15.72
CA ALA A 200 -3.05 1.38 -15.38
C ALA A 200 -3.32 2.89 -15.17
N ASP A 201 -4.37 3.44 -15.76
CA ASP A 201 -4.83 4.80 -15.51
C ASP A 201 -5.78 4.91 -14.30
N VAL A 202 -6.23 3.77 -13.77
CA VAL A 202 -7.04 3.68 -12.55
C VAL A 202 -6.15 3.60 -11.32
N ILE A 203 -5.11 2.73 -11.36
CA ILE A 203 -4.17 2.54 -10.25
C ILE A 203 -3.10 3.63 -10.31
N TYR A 204 -3.15 4.59 -9.37
CA TYR A 204 -2.23 5.74 -9.35
C TYR A 204 -0.99 5.54 -8.47
N ALA A 205 -1.02 4.56 -7.59
CA ALA A 205 0.10 4.22 -6.69
C ALA A 205 0.06 2.73 -6.32
N TRP A 206 1.24 2.15 -6.05
CA TRP A 206 1.38 0.81 -5.48
C TRP A 206 2.20 0.86 -4.20
N ASP A 207 1.73 0.18 -3.16
CA ASP A 207 2.59 -0.27 -2.07
C ASP A 207 3.43 -1.44 -2.59
N VAL A 208 4.68 -1.16 -2.91
CA VAL A 208 5.57 -2.21 -3.41
C VAL A 208 5.96 -3.16 -2.29
N VAL A 209 6.36 -2.61 -1.14
CA VAL A 209 6.64 -3.38 0.08
C VAL A 209 5.91 -2.78 1.26
N ASN A 210 5.27 -3.65 2.04
CA ASN A 210 4.57 -3.29 3.27
C ASN A 210 5.28 -3.87 4.50
N GLU A 211 5.44 -3.04 5.56
CA GLU A 211 5.83 -3.42 6.92
C GLU A 211 7.15 -4.19 7.03
N ALA A 212 8.16 -3.75 6.33
CA ALA A 212 9.48 -4.36 6.40
C ALA A 212 10.30 -3.92 7.61
N ALA A 213 9.89 -2.85 8.31
CA ALA A 213 10.66 -2.31 9.42
C ALA A 213 10.56 -3.17 10.69
N ASP A 214 11.70 -3.30 11.36
CA ASP A 214 11.86 -3.76 12.74
C ASP A 214 13.03 -3.02 13.35
N GLU A 215 12.75 -1.94 14.05
CA GLU A 215 13.74 -1.06 14.67
C GLU A 215 14.61 -1.71 15.75
N ASN A 216 14.29 -2.94 16.15
CA ASN A 216 15.10 -3.72 17.10
C ASN A 216 16.22 -4.50 16.39
N GLN A 217 16.23 -4.55 15.08
CA GLN A 217 17.27 -5.17 14.28
C GLN A 217 18.38 -4.17 13.93
N TYR A 218 19.62 -4.66 13.78
CA TYR A 218 20.77 -3.82 13.47
C TYR A 218 20.67 -3.06 12.14
N ASP A 219 19.95 -3.63 11.16
CA ASP A 219 19.69 -3.07 9.84
C ASP A 219 18.29 -2.46 9.70
N GLY A 220 17.51 -2.45 10.79
CA GLY A 220 16.15 -1.95 10.81
C GLY A 220 15.11 -2.83 10.11
N LEU A 221 15.48 -4.05 9.66
CA LEU A 221 14.63 -4.89 8.82
C LEU A 221 14.06 -6.11 9.57
N ARG A 222 12.77 -6.36 9.34
CA ARG A 222 12.05 -7.55 9.82
C ARG A 222 12.61 -8.82 9.21
N ARG A 223 12.82 -9.84 10.06
CA ARG A 223 13.29 -11.17 9.67
C ARG A 223 12.17 -12.03 9.07
N SER A 224 11.49 -11.52 8.06
CA SER A 224 10.49 -12.25 7.25
C SER A 224 11.13 -13.37 6.41
N TYR A 225 10.33 -14.25 5.80
CA TYR A 225 10.87 -15.23 4.85
C TYR A 225 11.55 -14.59 3.64
N TRP A 226 11.06 -13.45 3.18
CA TRP A 226 11.74 -12.66 2.16
C TRP A 226 13.18 -12.32 2.56
N TYR A 227 13.35 -11.82 3.79
CA TYR A 227 14.65 -11.50 4.33
C TYR A 227 15.52 -12.75 4.57
N GLN A 228 14.95 -13.80 5.15
CA GLN A 228 15.70 -15.01 5.51
C GLN A 228 16.24 -15.76 4.29
N ILE A 229 15.50 -15.78 3.19
CA ILE A 229 15.87 -16.51 1.97
C ILE A 229 16.70 -15.62 1.03
N ILE A 230 16.26 -14.38 0.79
CA ILE A 230 16.94 -13.48 -0.16
C ILE A 230 18.03 -12.65 0.52
N GLY A 231 17.80 -12.19 1.74
CA GLY A 231 18.65 -11.21 2.41
C GLY A 231 18.03 -9.80 2.42
N PRO A 232 18.74 -8.80 2.99
CA PRO A 232 18.21 -7.43 3.15
C PRO A 232 17.90 -6.76 1.80
N ASP A 233 18.54 -7.18 0.73
CA ASP A 233 18.37 -6.62 -0.62
C ASP A 233 17.08 -7.08 -1.33
N TYR A 234 16.23 -7.92 -0.67
CA TYR A 234 14.91 -8.24 -1.23
C TYR A 234 14.05 -6.99 -1.47
N LEU A 235 14.20 -5.96 -0.62
CA LEU A 235 13.55 -4.67 -0.79
C LEU A 235 13.95 -4.02 -2.12
N TYR A 236 15.25 -3.93 -2.37
CA TYR A 236 15.77 -3.35 -3.60
C TYR A 236 15.23 -4.10 -4.82
N TYR A 237 15.25 -5.43 -4.81
CA TYR A 237 14.73 -6.23 -5.92
C TYR A 237 13.22 -6.07 -6.12
N ALA A 238 12.44 -5.93 -5.06
CA ALA A 238 11.00 -5.70 -5.17
C ALA A 238 10.71 -4.38 -5.91
N PHE A 239 11.37 -3.31 -5.50
CA PHE A 239 11.23 -2.00 -6.16
C PHE A 239 11.80 -2.00 -7.58
N LEU A 240 12.95 -2.62 -7.81
CA LEU A 240 13.55 -2.76 -9.14
C LEU A 240 12.58 -3.48 -10.10
N TYR A 241 12.03 -4.60 -9.69
CA TYR A 241 11.10 -5.37 -10.53
C TYR A 241 9.80 -4.63 -10.79
N ALA A 242 9.29 -3.89 -9.81
CA ALA A 242 8.11 -3.05 -10.01
C ALA A 242 8.39 -1.91 -11.01
N ARG A 243 9.52 -1.21 -10.88
CA ARG A 243 9.94 -0.13 -11.78
C ARG A 243 10.22 -0.63 -13.20
N GLU A 244 10.91 -1.77 -13.34
CA GLU A 244 11.16 -2.40 -14.64
C GLU A 244 9.82 -2.80 -15.31
N ALA A 245 8.93 -3.43 -14.56
CA ALA A 245 7.65 -3.91 -15.09
C ALA A 245 6.75 -2.76 -15.52
N GLU A 246 6.58 -1.71 -14.69
CA GLU A 246 5.78 -0.55 -15.08
C GLU A 246 6.33 0.15 -16.33
N THR A 247 7.65 0.33 -16.39
CA THR A 247 8.30 0.96 -17.56
C THR A 247 8.09 0.13 -18.83
N LEU A 248 8.22 -1.19 -18.71
CA LEU A 248 8.00 -2.12 -19.83
C LEU A 248 6.56 -2.08 -20.30
N TYR A 249 5.61 -2.25 -19.38
CA TYR A 249 4.20 -2.39 -19.74
C TYR A 249 3.55 -1.07 -20.10
N ALA A 250 3.99 0.07 -19.54
CA ALA A 250 3.56 1.38 -19.99
C ALA A 250 3.85 1.58 -21.49
N LYS A 251 5.05 1.20 -21.95
CA LYS A 251 5.40 1.25 -23.38
C LYS A 251 4.62 0.23 -24.20
N GLN A 252 4.55 -1.02 -23.72
CA GLN A 252 3.90 -2.11 -24.46
C GLN A 252 2.42 -1.88 -24.69
N TYR A 253 1.74 -1.28 -23.72
CA TYR A 253 0.29 -1.08 -23.75
C TYR A 253 -0.14 0.37 -23.91
N ALA A 254 0.78 1.31 -24.18
CA ALA A 254 0.49 2.74 -24.35
C ALA A 254 -0.72 3.02 -25.28
N SER A 255 -0.78 2.32 -26.41
CA SER A 255 -1.87 2.48 -27.39
C SER A 255 -3.26 2.13 -26.84
N LEU A 256 -3.36 1.25 -25.85
CA LEU A 256 -4.63 0.92 -25.17
C LEU A 256 -5.20 2.14 -24.42
N TYR A 257 -4.32 3.04 -23.98
CA TYR A 257 -4.64 4.27 -23.28
C TYR A 257 -4.64 5.50 -24.20
N GLY A 258 -4.54 5.31 -25.52
CA GLY A 258 -4.51 6.36 -26.50
C GLY A 258 -3.19 7.15 -26.55
N LEU A 259 -2.11 6.57 -26.04
CA LEU A 259 -0.78 7.16 -26.00
C LEU A 259 0.15 6.52 -27.04
N ASP A 260 1.11 7.31 -27.53
CA ASP A 260 2.21 6.84 -28.36
C ASP A 260 3.43 6.60 -27.48
N ALA A 261 3.90 5.35 -27.43
CA ALA A 261 5.01 4.92 -26.58
C ALA A 261 6.34 5.63 -26.84
N ASP A 262 6.53 6.18 -28.02
CA ASP A 262 7.79 6.80 -28.44
C ASP A 262 7.78 8.33 -28.30
N THR A 263 6.61 8.95 -28.28
CA THR A 263 6.48 10.42 -28.33
C THR A 263 5.72 11.04 -27.16
N ASP A 264 4.84 10.29 -26.48
CA ASP A 264 4.03 10.82 -25.41
C ASP A 264 4.65 10.60 -24.02
N ASP A 265 4.29 11.46 -23.06
CA ASP A 265 4.57 11.25 -21.65
C ASP A 265 3.67 10.15 -21.10
N LEU A 266 4.26 9.03 -20.67
CA LEU A 266 3.56 7.87 -20.15
C LEU A 266 3.24 7.96 -18.64
N SER A 267 3.58 9.06 -17.98
CA SER A 267 3.44 9.22 -16.52
C SER A 267 1.98 9.08 -16.03
N SER A 268 1.00 9.33 -16.90
CA SER A 268 -0.43 9.17 -16.57
C SER A 268 -0.87 7.72 -16.38
N ILE A 269 -0.10 6.77 -16.88
CA ILE A 269 -0.33 5.33 -16.76
C ILE A 269 0.79 4.64 -15.97
N GLN A 270 1.72 5.38 -15.37
CA GLN A 270 2.76 4.84 -14.51
C GLN A 270 2.42 5.14 -13.05
N PRO A 271 2.03 4.14 -12.26
CA PRO A 271 1.71 4.32 -10.85
C PRO A 271 2.95 4.72 -10.06
N LYS A 272 2.77 5.53 -9.03
CA LYS A 272 3.81 5.84 -8.06
C LYS A 272 4.14 4.62 -7.20
N LEU A 273 5.41 4.40 -6.89
CA LEU A 273 5.90 3.26 -6.12
C LEU A 273 6.23 3.67 -4.68
N PHE A 274 5.54 3.08 -3.71
CA PHE A 274 5.59 3.42 -2.30
C PHE A 274 6.13 2.27 -1.44
N TYR A 275 6.84 2.65 -0.39
CA TYR A 275 7.02 1.83 0.80
C TYR A 275 5.92 2.20 1.82
N ASN A 276 5.27 1.25 2.47
CA ASN A 276 4.18 1.48 3.41
C ASN A 276 4.47 0.82 4.76
N ASP A 277 4.18 1.51 5.90
CA ASP A 277 4.42 0.93 7.23
C ASP A 277 3.52 1.55 8.31
N TYR A 278 3.41 0.84 9.46
CA TYR A 278 2.70 1.26 10.67
C TYR A 278 3.66 1.71 11.78
N ASN A 279 3.12 2.34 12.80
CA ASN A 279 3.90 2.91 13.91
C ASN A 279 5.05 3.83 13.45
N GLU A 280 4.91 4.36 12.29
CA GLU A 280 5.89 5.13 11.53
C GLU A 280 6.25 6.47 12.19
N TRP A 281 5.46 6.90 13.18
CA TRP A 281 5.74 8.10 13.98
C TRP A 281 6.75 7.85 15.11
N PHE A 282 7.05 6.62 15.49
CA PHE A 282 8.12 6.34 16.45
C PHE A 282 9.48 6.69 15.85
N GLY A 283 10.28 7.49 16.63
CA GLY A 283 11.54 8.04 16.13
C GLY A 283 12.52 6.98 15.65
N SER A 284 12.67 5.87 16.40
CA SER A 284 13.53 4.75 16.02
C SER A 284 13.05 4.03 14.75
N ARG A 285 11.73 3.88 14.59
CA ARG A 285 11.15 3.23 13.41
C ARG A 285 11.26 4.12 12.19
N SER A 286 10.97 5.43 12.33
CA SER A 286 11.15 6.39 11.24
C SER A 286 12.59 6.47 10.77
N ASP A 287 13.56 6.43 11.71
CA ASP A 287 14.99 6.43 11.36
C ASP A 287 15.38 5.14 10.62
N ALA A 288 14.87 3.97 11.04
CA ALA A 288 15.10 2.71 10.36
C ALA A 288 14.53 2.70 8.93
N ILE A 289 13.28 3.15 8.76
CA ILE A 289 12.63 3.25 7.45
C ILE A 289 13.42 4.15 6.49
N ILE A 290 13.78 5.35 6.92
CA ILE A 290 14.58 6.27 6.11
C ILE A 290 15.91 5.63 5.75
N HIS A 291 16.57 5.00 6.72
CA HIS A 291 17.87 4.37 6.53
C HIS A 291 17.86 3.32 5.41
N PHE A 292 17.01 2.30 5.51
CA PHE A 292 17.05 1.22 4.52
C PHE A 292 16.49 1.62 3.13
N LEU A 293 15.77 2.74 3.02
CA LEU A 293 15.29 3.26 1.74
C LEU A 293 16.29 4.19 1.06
N THR A 294 17.08 4.92 1.83
CA THR A 294 17.94 6.01 1.32
C THR A 294 19.43 5.79 1.51
N GLU A 295 19.82 4.74 2.23
CA GLU A 295 21.22 4.38 2.45
C GLU A 295 21.50 2.95 1.98
N GLU A 296 22.78 2.64 1.77
CA GLU A 296 23.23 1.28 1.45
C GLU A 296 22.95 0.35 2.64
N PRO A 297 22.51 -0.90 2.41
CA PRO A 297 22.24 -1.84 3.49
C PRO A 297 23.51 -2.15 4.31
N TRP A 298 23.31 -2.41 5.60
CA TRP A 298 24.38 -2.78 6.53
C TRP A 298 24.40 -4.29 6.79
N ASN A 299 25.58 -4.84 6.95
CA ASN A 299 25.74 -6.20 7.45
C ASN A 299 25.70 -6.24 9.00
N GLU A 300 25.77 -7.42 9.57
CA GLU A 300 25.77 -7.65 11.02
C GLU A 300 26.92 -6.95 11.79
N ASN A 301 27.99 -6.56 11.08
CA ASN A 301 29.12 -5.80 11.61
C ASN A 301 28.96 -4.27 11.46
N HIS A 302 27.79 -3.79 11.03
CA HIS A 302 27.51 -2.40 10.69
C HIS A 302 28.41 -1.85 9.55
N GLU A 303 28.84 -2.72 8.64
CA GLU A 303 29.57 -2.31 7.44
C GLU A 303 28.61 -2.19 6.28
N LYS A 304 28.75 -1.12 5.48
CA LYS A 304 27.95 -0.91 4.27
C LYS A 304 28.23 -2.00 3.23
N VAL A 305 27.18 -2.68 2.80
CA VAL A 305 27.25 -3.70 1.75
C VAL A 305 26.81 -3.06 0.44
N LYS A 306 27.76 -2.78 -0.44
CA LYS A 306 27.43 -2.19 -1.74
C LYS A 306 26.53 -3.10 -2.56
N SER A 307 25.35 -2.62 -2.87
CA SER A 307 24.46 -3.20 -3.89
C SER A 307 24.91 -2.92 -5.33
N SER A 308 26.14 -2.47 -5.52
CA SER A 308 26.72 -2.10 -6.81
C SER A 308 26.73 -3.22 -7.86
N VAL A 309 26.42 -4.46 -7.45
CA VAL A 309 26.21 -5.59 -8.36
C VAL A 309 24.87 -5.52 -9.08
N ILE A 310 23.87 -4.84 -8.47
CA ILE A 310 22.48 -4.78 -8.98
C ILE A 310 22.34 -3.62 -9.97
N ASN A 311 22.82 -2.45 -9.58
CA ASN A 311 22.89 -1.28 -10.47
C ASN A 311 24.29 -0.65 -10.38
N PRO A 312 25.22 -1.06 -11.25
CA PRO A 312 26.61 -0.58 -11.22
C PRO A 312 26.74 0.93 -11.47
N ASP A 313 25.75 1.54 -12.12
CA ASP A 313 25.71 2.96 -12.45
C ASP A 313 24.92 3.79 -11.43
N GLY A 314 24.24 3.13 -10.47
CA GLY A 314 23.48 3.74 -9.41
C GLY A 314 24.29 3.98 -8.14
N ASP A 315 23.67 4.60 -7.13
CA ASP A 315 24.26 4.73 -5.79
C ASP A 315 24.02 3.48 -4.92
N GLY A 316 23.19 2.55 -5.38
CA GLY A 316 22.87 1.28 -4.72
C GLY A 316 21.79 1.40 -3.67
N THR A 317 21.12 2.55 -3.57
CA THR A 317 19.98 2.77 -2.67
C THR A 317 18.66 2.72 -3.46
N ILE A 318 17.57 2.36 -2.79
CA ILE A 318 16.25 2.30 -3.43
C ILE A 318 15.83 3.68 -3.92
N TYR A 319 16.04 4.70 -3.09
CA TYR A 319 15.68 6.07 -3.43
C TYR A 319 16.65 6.69 -4.45
N GLY A 320 17.96 6.54 -4.26
CA GLY A 320 18.97 7.16 -5.13
C GLY A 320 18.96 6.61 -6.56
N ASP A 321 18.61 5.34 -6.71
CA ASP A 321 18.45 4.70 -8.02
C ASP A 321 17.08 5.00 -8.68
N GLY A 322 16.25 5.86 -8.07
CA GLY A 322 14.97 6.29 -8.63
C GLY A 322 13.88 5.23 -8.62
N LEU A 323 14.00 4.23 -7.76
CA LEU A 323 13.06 3.12 -7.68
C LEU A 323 11.86 3.43 -6.79
N LEU A 324 11.99 4.41 -5.88
CA LEU A 324 10.98 4.82 -4.89
C LEU A 324 10.45 6.21 -5.21
N ASP A 325 9.14 6.39 -5.22
CA ASP A 325 8.50 7.70 -5.34
C ASP A 325 8.10 8.30 -3.99
N GLY A 326 7.77 7.47 -3.00
CA GLY A 326 7.32 8.00 -1.71
C GLY A 326 7.18 6.97 -0.60
N ILE A 327 6.76 7.46 0.57
CA ILE A 327 6.47 6.68 1.76
C ILE A 327 4.98 6.80 2.10
N GLY A 328 4.34 5.65 2.35
CA GLY A 328 3.02 5.53 2.93
C GLY A 328 3.14 5.39 4.45
N MET A 329 2.43 6.25 5.16
CA MET A 329 2.25 6.19 6.60
C MET A 329 0.86 5.61 6.85
N GLN A 330 0.76 4.40 7.44
CA GLN A 330 -0.54 3.77 7.67
C GLN A 330 -1.44 4.66 8.53
N GLY A 331 -0.90 5.21 9.60
CA GLY A 331 -1.65 6.14 10.43
C GLY A 331 -2.68 5.46 11.33
N HIS A 332 -2.41 4.22 11.76
CA HIS A 332 -3.22 3.56 12.80
C HIS A 332 -2.95 4.21 14.14
N LEU A 333 -3.84 5.07 14.58
CA LEU A 333 -3.68 5.93 15.77
C LEU A 333 -4.63 5.48 16.88
N ASP A 334 -4.35 5.89 18.11
CA ASP A 334 -5.24 5.80 19.24
C ASP A 334 -5.31 7.15 19.99
N ASP A 335 -6.19 7.29 20.97
CA ASP A 335 -6.41 8.52 21.73
C ASP A 335 -5.22 8.92 22.63
N THR A 336 -4.20 8.05 22.76
CA THR A 336 -2.99 8.29 23.54
C THR A 336 -1.82 8.80 22.71
N GLN A 337 -1.95 8.83 21.38
CA GLN A 337 -0.87 9.20 20.47
C GLN A 337 -0.44 10.67 20.63
N ASN A 338 0.87 10.88 20.63
CA ASN A 338 1.46 12.22 20.65
C ASN A 338 1.51 12.78 19.24
N ILE A 339 0.61 13.71 18.95
CA ILE A 339 0.51 14.37 17.63
C ILE A 339 1.80 15.13 17.26
N GLU A 340 2.56 15.61 18.23
CA GLU A 340 3.85 16.28 17.94
C GLU A 340 4.88 15.29 17.39
N GLN A 341 4.90 14.04 17.91
CA GLN A 341 5.76 12.99 17.37
C GLN A 341 5.36 12.61 15.96
N TYR A 342 4.07 12.50 15.70
CA TYR A 342 3.56 12.25 14.35
C TYR A 342 3.99 13.35 13.37
N MET A 343 3.88 14.60 13.77
CA MET A 343 4.34 15.76 12.97
C MET A 343 5.84 15.76 12.71
N ILE A 344 6.63 15.37 13.71
CA ILE A 344 8.09 15.25 13.56
C ILE A 344 8.43 14.15 12.55
N ALA A 345 7.75 13.01 12.61
CA ALA A 345 7.94 11.93 11.66
C ALA A 345 7.57 12.36 10.22
N LEU A 346 6.43 13.05 10.04
CA LEU A 346 6.06 13.64 8.75
C LEU A 346 7.13 14.60 8.20
N GLU A 347 7.69 15.46 9.04
CA GLU A 347 8.76 16.37 8.63
C GLU A 347 10.04 15.61 8.22
N LYS A 348 10.40 14.53 8.94
CA LYS A 348 11.55 13.67 8.61
C LYS A 348 11.35 12.99 7.25
N TYR A 349 10.21 12.33 7.05
CA TYR A 349 9.92 11.64 5.80
C TYR A 349 9.84 12.61 4.61
N ASN A 350 9.22 13.77 4.79
CA ASN A 350 9.16 14.80 3.76
C ASN A 350 10.54 15.37 3.38
N ALA A 351 11.52 15.28 4.27
CA ALA A 351 12.90 15.66 3.98
C ALA A 351 13.66 14.55 3.21
N ALA A 352 13.24 13.29 3.37
CA ALA A 352 13.89 12.13 2.81
C ALA A 352 13.37 11.74 1.42
N VAL A 353 12.05 11.87 1.18
CA VAL A 353 11.40 11.43 -0.07
C VAL A 353 10.48 12.51 -0.64
N PRO A 354 10.18 12.47 -1.96
CA PRO A 354 9.42 13.54 -2.62
C PRO A 354 7.92 13.53 -2.30
N GLU A 355 7.34 12.35 -2.00
CA GLU A 355 5.90 12.20 -1.84
C GLU A 355 5.55 11.39 -0.57
N LEU A 356 4.51 11.84 0.14
CA LEU A 356 3.98 11.15 1.31
C LEU A 356 2.49 10.91 1.17
N HIS A 357 2.04 9.71 1.51
CA HIS A 357 0.63 9.38 1.67
C HIS A 357 0.34 8.98 3.12
N ILE A 358 -0.81 9.37 3.66
CA ILE A 358 -1.40 8.73 4.83
C ILE A 358 -2.38 7.70 4.25
N THR A 359 -2.13 6.43 4.49
CA THR A 359 -2.68 5.36 3.65
C THR A 359 -3.84 4.60 4.27
N GLU A 360 -3.90 4.54 5.60
CA GLU A 360 -4.82 3.66 6.33
C GLU A 360 -5.38 4.34 7.59
N LEU A 361 -5.46 5.69 7.57
CA LEU A 361 -5.79 6.49 8.74
C LEU A 361 -7.07 6.02 9.43
N ASP A 362 -6.90 5.55 10.64
CA ASP A 362 -7.96 5.26 11.58
C ASP A 362 -7.59 5.73 12.99
N MET A 363 -8.56 5.70 13.91
CA MET A 363 -8.33 6.06 15.31
C MET A 363 -9.11 5.13 16.22
N ASP A 364 -8.38 4.34 16.99
CA ASP A 364 -8.97 3.50 18.04
C ASP A 364 -9.21 4.34 19.30
N VAL A 365 -10.47 4.47 19.67
CA VAL A 365 -10.88 5.21 20.86
C VAL A 365 -11.72 4.29 21.77
N PRO A 366 -11.49 4.31 23.11
CA PRO A 366 -12.28 3.53 24.01
C PRO A 366 -13.80 3.88 23.94
N GLU A 367 -14.67 2.89 23.94
CA GLU A 367 -16.14 3.06 23.86
C GLU A 367 -16.71 4.08 24.86
N GLN A 368 -15.99 4.34 25.95
CA GLN A 368 -16.40 5.31 26.98
C GLN A 368 -16.12 6.78 26.61
N THR A 369 -15.46 7.03 25.50
CA THR A 369 -15.05 8.38 25.06
C THR A 369 -15.99 8.97 24.00
N ILE A 370 -16.94 8.18 23.49
CA ILE A 370 -17.92 8.60 22.46
C ILE A 370 -19.22 9.09 23.08
#